data_427e79c469e3636aeee76dd5ba5d7333
#
_entry.id   427e79c469e3636aeee76dd5ba5d7333
#
_cell.length_a   1.000
_cell.length_b   1.000
_cell.length_c   1.000
_cell.angle_alpha   90.00
_cell.angle_beta   90.00
_cell.angle_gamma   90.00
#
_symmetry.space_group_name_H-M   'P 1'
#
loop_
_entity.id
_entity.type
_entity.pdbx_description
1 polymer ?
#
loop_
_entity_poly.entity_id
_entity_poly.type
_entity_poly.pdbx_seq_one_letter_code
_entity_poly.pdbx_strand_id
1 'polypeptide(L)'
;MDSTYEIRIINHALKTCGYYPLRAIQRWLVDTHFNKANSTMMNIGALIKFPKEIDLNRLAQAVTDTLKNFDIFRCRLVFHPDTDDFCQRFDGEIEPVTVEKISDEEFEKRKENLRMPYPLINKPLYRMYIFETPTAKYFYLDFYHAIMDGTAVSILFWREIGMRYKGKKITHIPQKYADYILEELRVSPEELAEGNKFWHEMLKGFDSKKHLPPPDVETSQAWKSENFIVPLQNINHKYFSDSSRKENIFFLAVSMFALAKSSGSKNSIMSWIHNGRNTTMELRLMGLMIEQYPISWNFEQDITVGEFLEKLAEKTKAGLKYRRSLKTVYEEGIEDDCATFIFQKNTENLDNMNIGDHVGKIIELPQNEISAAENSLDIDVNLTNSGKYLLVLKYDASRYSETAMEKFAVCFDEIVLQLKNENKFISEILA
;
A
#
# COMPACT_ATOMS: atom_id res chain seq x y z
N MET A 1 -22.09 20.94 24.26
CA MET A 1 -20.87 20.43 24.92
C MET A 1 -19.72 20.64 23.97
N ASP A 2 -18.57 21.05 24.49
CA ASP A 2 -17.40 21.34 23.65
C ASP A 2 -16.87 20.02 23.07
N SER A 3 -16.86 19.91 21.75
CA SER A 3 -16.42 18.71 21.03
C SER A 3 -14.98 18.31 21.34
N THR A 4 -14.14 19.27 21.71
CA THR A 4 -12.77 19.03 22.20
C THR A 4 -12.77 18.24 23.50
N TYR A 5 -13.80 18.43 24.33
CA TYR A 5 -13.97 17.73 25.60
C TYR A 5 -14.45 16.29 25.36
N GLU A 6 -15.39 16.08 24.44
CA GLU A 6 -15.85 14.74 24.05
C GLU A 6 -14.72 13.90 23.42
N ILE A 7 -13.92 14.47 22.53
CA ILE A 7 -12.74 13.80 21.96
C ILE A 7 -11.71 13.45 23.04
N ARG A 8 -11.48 14.31 24.02
CA ARG A 8 -10.58 14.00 25.15
C ARG A 8 -11.11 12.87 26.02
N ILE A 9 -12.41 12.81 26.25
CA ILE A 9 -13.05 11.73 27.01
C ILE A 9 -12.95 10.42 26.25
N ILE A 10 -13.26 10.40 24.94
CA ILE A 10 -13.15 9.22 24.10
C ILE A 10 -11.70 8.71 24.08
N ASN A 11 -10.72 9.57 23.85
CA ASN A 11 -9.31 9.19 23.85
C ASN A 11 -8.83 8.68 25.22
N HIS A 12 -9.31 9.27 26.31
CA HIS A 12 -8.99 8.81 27.66
C HIS A 12 -9.62 7.45 27.93
N ALA A 13 -10.88 7.27 27.57
CA ALA A 13 -11.61 6.01 27.71
C ALA A 13 -10.94 4.90 26.86
N LEU A 14 -10.62 5.14 25.61
CA LEU A 14 -9.92 4.20 24.73
C LEU A 14 -8.55 3.81 25.29
N LYS A 15 -7.78 4.77 25.78
CA LYS A 15 -6.47 4.51 26.38
C LYS A 15 -6.57 3.70 27.67
N THR A 16 -7.65 3.88 28.43
CA THR A 16 -7.89 3.19 29.69
C THR A 16 -8.43 1.78 29.49
N CYS A 17 -9.32 1.58 28.52
CA CYS A 17 -9.89 0.26 28.23
C CYS A 17 -9.02 -0.60 27.30
N GLY A 18 -8.05 0.01 26.58
CA GLY A 18 -7.12 -0.69 25.69
C GLY A 18 -7.73 -1.16 24.36
N TYR A 19 -8.93 -0.69 24.02
CA TYR A 19 -9.56 -0.93 22.72
C TYR A 19 -9.43 0.30 21.84
N TYR A 20 -8.93 0.12 20.62
CA TYR A 20 -8.69 1.20 19.68
C TYR A 20 -9.50 0.96 18.39
N PRO A 21 -10.11 1.99 17.79
CA PRO A 21 -10.83 1.83 16.55
C PRO A 21 -9.84 1.46 15.41
N LEU A 22 -10.33 0.82 14.37
CA LEU A 22 -9.60 0.66 13.13
C LEU A 22 -9.55 2.01 12.39
N ARG A 23 -8.40 2.30 11.77
CA ARG A 23 -8.31 3.37 10.76
C ARG A 23 -9.19 3.01 9.57
N ALA A 24 -9.63 3.99 8.78
CA ALA A 24 -10.49 3.75 7.63
C ALA A 24 -9.89 2.72 6.66
N ILE A 25 -8.62 2.86 6.31
CA ILE A 25 -7.91 1.90 5.45
C ILE A 25 -7.79 0.51 6.08
N GLN A 26 -7.59 0.41 7.40
CA GLN A 26 -7.58 -0.89 8.09
C GLN A 26 -8.95 -1.57 8.02
N ARG A 27 -10.03 -0.80 8.18
CA ARG A 27 -11.41 -1.30 8.08
C ARG A 27 -11.65 -1.87 6.68
N TRP A 28 -11.32 -1.12 5.65
CA TRP A 28 -11.45 -1.56 4.27
C TRP A 28 -10.70 -2.87 3.98
N LEU A 29 -9.44 -2.98 4.45
CA LEU A 29 -8.64 -4.21 4.31
C LEU A 29 -9.29 -5.42 5.01
N VAL A 30 -9.86 -5.19 6.20
CA VAL A 30 -10.52 -6.23 6.99
C VAL A 30 -11.84 -6.64 6.35
N ASP A 31 -12.65 -5.69 5.90
CA ASP A 31 -13.93 -5.96 5.23
C ASP A 31 -13.69 -6.71 3.90
N THR A 32 -12.66 -6.32 3.14
CA THR A 32 -12.24 -7.05 1.92
C THR A 32 -11.82 -8.48 2.24
N HIS A 33 -11.10 -8.72 3.35
CA HIS A 33 -10.73 -10.07 3.76
C HIS A 33 -11.96 -10.94 4.06
N PHE A 34 -12.97 -10.41 4.75
CA PHE A 34 -14.19 -11.16 5.04
C PHE A 34 -15.03 -11.41 3.77
N ASN A 35 -15.03 -10.48 2.82
CA ASN A 35 -15.71 -10.63 1.55
C ASN A 35 -15.02 -11.65 0.61
N LYS A 36 -13.71 -11.81 0.74
CA LYS A 36 -12.89 -12.76 -0.03
C LYS A 36 -12.26 -13.80 0.92
N ALA A 37 -13.12 -14.52 1.65
CA ALA A 37 -12.69 -15.53 2.62
C ALA A 37 -11.73 -16.54 1.98
N ASN A 38 -10.69 -16.92 2.71
CA ASN A 38 -9.60 -17.80 2.29
C ASN A 38 -8.62 -17.20 1.25
N SER A 39 -8.70 -15.91 0.94
CA SER A 39 -7.70 -15.25 0.10
C SER A 39 -6.44 -14.90 0.89
N THR A 40 -5.28 -14.99 0.23
CA THR A 40 -3.99 -14.51 0.75
C THR A 40 -3.62 -13.13 0.19
N MET A 41 -4.54 -12.46 -0.47
CA MET A 41 -4.34 -11.16 -1.12
C MET A 41 -3.82 -10.09 -0.15
N MET A 42 -4.27 -10.14 1.11
CA MET A 42 -3.85 -9.19 2.15
C MET A 42 -2.58 -9.65 2.91
N ASN A 43 -1.83 -10.60 2.38
CA ASN A 43 -0.56 -11.03 2.94
C ASN A 43 0.59 -10.28 2.28
N ILE A 44 1.44 -9.62 3.08
CA ILE A 44 2.67 -8.99 2.61
C ILE A 44 3.85 -9.75 3.20
N GLY A 45 4.56 -10.51 2.39
CA GLY A 45 5.66 -11.30 2.89
C GLY A 45 6.55 -11.88 1.81
N ALA A 46 7.64 -12.49 2.25
CA ALA A 46 8.62 -13.12 1.37
C ALA A 46 9.28 -14.32 2.05
N LEU A 47 9.69 -15.28 1.24
CA LEU A 47 10.64 -16.31 1.62
C LEU A 47 12.03 -15.90 1.10
N ILE A 48 13.00 -15.82 2.00
CA ILE A 48 14.35 -15.36 1.68
C ILE A 48 15.35 -16.48 1.95
N LYS A 49 16.14 -16.79 0.95
CA LYS A 49 17.26 -17.71 1.04
C LYS A 49 18.55 -16.94 1.31
N PHE A 50 19.27 -17.34 2.33
CA PHE A 50 20.55 -16.76 2.71
C PHE A 50 21.74 -17.68 2.39
N PRO A 51 22.97 -17.12 2.27
CA PRO A 51 24.19 -17.90 2.20
C PRO A 51 24.40 -18.67 3.51
N LYS A 52 25.21 -19.77 3.46
CA LYS A 52 25.43 -20.67 4.60
C LYS A 52 26.11 -19.99 5.80
N GLU A 53 26.82 -18.90 5.56
CA GLU A 53 27.59 -18.16 6.55
C GLU A 53 26.73 -17.33 7.51
N ILE A 54 25.45 -17.08 7.19
CA ILE A 54 24.55 -16.35 8.09
C ILE A 54 24.38 -17.09 9.41
N ASP A 55 24.46 -16.37 10.53
CA ASP A 55 24.13 -16.89 11.85
C ASP A 55 22.62 -16.80 12.09
N LEU A 56 21.92 -17.95 11.99
CA LEU A 56 20.47 -18.01 12.15
C LEU A 56 20.02 -17.77 13.59
N ASN A 57 20.79 -18.13 14.60
CA ASN A 57 20.43 -17.85 16.00
C ASN A 57 20.48 -16.35 16.27
N ARG A 58 21.50 -15.67 15.75
CA ARG A 58 21.61 -14.23 15.82
C ARG A 58 20.51 -13.53 15.03
N LEU A 59 20.10 -14.07 13.88
CA LEU A 59 18.95 -13.59 13.12
C LEU A 59 17.66 -13.75 13.91
N ALA A 60 17.41 -14.93 14.48
CA ALA A 60 16.21 -15.22 15.29
C ALA A 60 16.10 -14.28 16.49
N GLN A 61 17.22 -14.00 17.17
CA GLN A 61 17.25 -13.03 18.26
C GLN A 61 16.96 -11.61 17.76
N ALA A 62 17.56 -11.18 16.63
CA ALA A 62 17.33 -9.85 16.06
C ALA A 62 15.87 -9.66 15.64
N VAL A 63 15.24 -10.67 15.05
CA VAL A 63 13.80 -10.65 14.70
C VAL A 63 12.95 -10.58 15.97
N THR A 64 13.19 -11.44 16.94
CA THR A 64 12.45 -11.45 18.21
C THR A 64 12.52 -10.10 18.93
N ASP A 65 13.69 -9.51 19.02
CA ASP A 65 13.90 -8.20 19.65
C ASP A 65 13.21 -7.08 18.87
N THR A 66 13.15 -7.17 17.55
CA THR A 66 12.40 -6.23 16.72
C THR A 66 10.91 -6.36 16.99
N LEU A 67 10.35 -7.55 16.98
CA LEU A 67 8.94 -7.78 17.28
C LEU A 67 8.55 -7.25 18.66
N LYS A 68 9.39 -7.49 19.70
CA LYS A 68 9.13 -7.04 21.06
C LYS A 68 9.19 -5.52 21.21
N ASN A 69 9.96 -4.83 20.36
CA ASN A 69 10.24 -3.42 20.48
C ASN A 69 9.10 -2.51 19.95
N PHE A 70 8.24 -3.02 19.05
CA PHE A 70 7.17 -2.25 18.44
C PHE A 70 5.80 -2.82 18.83
N ASP A 71 4.89 -1.95 19.28
CA ASP A 71 3.56 -2.35 19.75
C ASP A 71 2.66 -2.91 18.65
N ILE A 72 2.89 -2.51 17.38
CA ILE A 72 2.11 -2.99 16.24
C ILE A 72 2.11 -4.52 16.12
N PHE A 73 3.19 -5.20 16.51
CA PHE A 73 3.24 -6.67 16.48
C PHE A 73 2.45 -7.32 17.61
N ARG A 74 2.08 -6.54 18.62
CA ARG A 74 1.15 -6.97 19.68
C ARG A 74 -0.31 -6.75 19.28
N CYS A 75 -0.56 -6.19 18.09
CA CYS A 75 -1.90 -5.95 17.59
C CYS A 75 -2.71 -7.25 17.51
N ARG A 76 -3.94 -7.20 18.03
CA ARG A 76 -4.96 -8.24 17.90
C ARG A 76 -6.25 -7.55 17.48
N LEU A 77 -6.90 -8.09 16.46
CA LEU A 77 -8.21 -7.65 16.03
C LEU A 77 -9.26 -8.39 16.87
N VAL A 78 -10.16 -7.65 17.49
CA VAL A 78 -11.15 -8.17 18.43
C VAL A 78 -12.49 -7.42 18.29
N PHE A 79 -13.55 -7.99 18.82
CA PHE A 79 -14.80 -7.26 19.00
C PHE A 79 -14.77 -6.53 20.33
N HIS A 80 -15.27 -5.30 20.36
CA HIS A 80 -15.44 -4.55 21.60
C HIS A 80 -16.55 -5.21 22.44
N PRO A 81 -16.32 -5.48 23.73
CA PRO A 81 -17.25 -6.28 24.54
C PRO A 81 -18.64 -5.63 24.76
N ASP A 82 -18.72 -4.31 24.69
CA ASP A 82 -19.95 -3.57 25.00
C ASP A 82 -20.71 -3.10 23.74
N THR A 83 -20.01 -2.94 22.59
CA THR A 83 -20.60 -2.35 21.38
C THR A 83 -20.60 -3.31 20.18
N ASP A 84 -19.94 -4.46 20.30
CA ASP A 84 -19.71 -5.40 19.20
C ASP A 84 -18.94 -4.81 17.99
N ASP A 85 -18.39 -3.60 18.13
CA ASP A 85 -17.56 -2.98 17.10
C ASP A 85 -16.24 -3.73 16.92
N PHE A 86 -15.83 -3.90 15.69
CA PHE A 86 -14.52 -4.48 15.37
C PHE A 86 -13.42 -3.46 15.63
N CYS A 87 -12.49 -3.79 16.51
CA CYS A 87 -11.44 -2.91 17.01
C CYS A 87 -10.11 -3.64 17.14
N GLN A 88 -9.08 -2.95 17.61
CA GLN A 88 -7.74 -3.49 17.80
C GLN A 88 -7.23 -3.24 19.21
N ARG A 89 -6.41 -4.17 19.71
CA ARG A 89 -5.68 -4.10 20.99
C ARG A 89 -4.19 -4.32 20.74
N PHE A 90 -3.34 -3.73 21.58
CA PHE A 90 -1.87 -3.82 21.48
C PHE A 90 -1.25 -4.53 22.70
N ASP A 91 -1.89 -5.57 23.16
CA ASP A 91 -1.49 -6.34 24.35
C ASP A 91 -1.16 -7.81 24.07
N GLY A 92 -1.12 -8.20 22.81
CA GLY A 92 -0.75 -9.56 22.41
C GLY A 92 0.68 -9.94 22.83
N GLU A 93 0.86 -11.18 23.22
CA GLU A 93 2.18 -11.72 23.51
C GLU A 93 3.01 -11.89 22.25
N ILE A 94 4.33 -11.72 22.40
CA ILE A 94 5.33 -11.95 21.35
C ILE A 94 6.12 -13.22 21.72
N GLU A 95 5.90 -14.26 20.95
CA GLU A 95 6.68 -15.49 21.10
C GLU A 95 8.06 -15.32 20.45
N PRO A 96 9.11 -15.89 21.06
CA PRO A 96 10.44 -15.87 20.46
C PRO A 96 10.46 -16.64 19.14
N VAL A 97 11.11 -16.05 18.14
CA VAL A 97 11.38 -16.76 16.88
C VAL A 97 12.55 -17.71 17.10
N THR A 98 12.38 -18.95 16.68
CA THR A 98 13.39 -20.01 16.83
C THR A 98 13.83 -20.54 15.48
N VAL A 99 15.01 -21.17 15.45
CA VAL A 99 15.52 -21.85 14.26
C VAL A 99 15.00 -23.28 14.24
N GLU A 100 14.27 -23.63 13.19
CA GLU A 100 13.80 -24.97 12.93
C GLU A 100 14.80 -25.71 12.01
N LYS A 101 15.35 -26.83 12.50
CA LYS A 101 16.23 -27.69 11.71
C LYS A 101 15.40 -28.82 11.10
N ILE A 102 15.31 -28.82 9.80
CA ILE A 102 14.47 -29.77 9.04
C ILE A 102 15.23 -30.31 7.82
N SER A 103 14.75 -31.39 7.23
CA SER A 103 15.30 -31.92 5.98
C SER A 103 14.90 -31.02 4.79
N ASP A 104 15.63 -31.10 3.68
CA ASP A 104 15.28 -30.40 2.45
C ASP A 104 13.90 -30.85 1.93
N GLU A 105 13.55 -32.13 2.08
CA GLU A 105 12.24 -32.67 1.69
C GLU A 105 11.10 -32.10 2.56
N GLU A 106 11.30 -32.02 3.87
CA GLU A 106 10.32 -31.42 4.78
C GLU A 106 10.15 -29.94 4.50
N PHE A 107 11.23 -29.21 4.18
CA PHE A 107 11.18 -27.82 3.81
C PHE A 107 10.32 -27.60 2.55
N GLU A 108 10.52 -28.39 1.48
CA GLU A 108 9.72 -28.25 0.25
C GLU A 108 8.22 -28.51 0.51
N LYS A 109 7.86 -29.46 1.37
CA LYS A 109 6.47 -29.67 1.80
C LYS A 109 5.91 -28.49 2.58
N ARG A 110 6.71 -27.91 3.50
CA ARG A 110 6.30 -26.73 4.28
C ARG A 110 6.15 -25.49 3.43
N LYS A 111 7.01 -25.30 2.44
CA LYS A 111 7.02 -24.16 1.52
C LYS A 111 5.68 -23.99 0.80
N GLU A 112 5.01 -25.09 0.45
CA GLU A 112 3.68 -25.08 -0.17
C GLU A 112 2.59 -24.43 0.71
N ASN A 113 2.80 -24.41 2.04
CA ASN A 113 1.83 -23.94 3.03
C ASN A 113 2.35 -22.78 3.88
N LEU A 114 3.40 -22.06 3.46
CA LEU A 114 3.90 -20.91 4.22
C LEU A 114 2.93 -19.75 4.13
N ARG A 115 2.44 -19.42 2.92
CA ARG A 115 1.49 -18.37 2.70
C ARG A 115 0.07 -18.92 2.81
N MET A 116 -0.61 -18.56 3.88
CA MET A 116 -1.99 -18.98 4.16
C MET A 116 -2.82 -17.77 4.60
N PRO A 117 -4.14 -17.80 4.43
CA PRO A 117 -5.02 -16.77 4.98
C PRO A 117 -4.81 -16.57 6.49
N TYR A 118 -5.04 -15.38 6.98
CA TYR A 118 -4.95 -15.06 8.40
C TYR A 118 -6.26 -15.37 9.13
N PRO A 119 -6.22 -16.10 10.25
CA PRO A 119 -7.34 -16.16 11.19
C PRO A 119 -7.35 -14.87 12.02
N LEU A 120 -8.06 -13.83 11.55
CA LEU A 120 -7.90 -12.46 12.05
C LEU A 120 -8.21 -12.27 13.53
N ILE A 121 -9.27 -12.95 14.05
CA ILE A 121 -9.84 -12.64 15.36
C ILE A 121 -8.94 -13.18 16.49
N ASN A 122 -8.44 -12.26 17.29
CA ASN A 122 -7.60 -12.52 18.47
C ASN A 122 -6.36 -13.40 18.18
N LYS A 123 -5.77 -13.25 17.01
CA LYS A 123 -4.57 -13.98 16.58
C LYS A 123 -3.43 -13.02 16.20
N PRO A 124 -2.17 -13.48 16.24
CA PRO A 124 -1.06 -12.72 15.66
C PRO A 124 -1.31 -12.42 14.18
N LEU A 125 -0.99 -11.20 13.77
CA LEU A 125 -1.15 -10.74 12.37
C LEU A 125 0.17 -10.77 11.61
N TYR A 126 1.09 -11.61 12.04
CA TYR A 126 2.37 -11.87 11.38
C TYR A 126 2.77 -13.34 11.56
N ARG A 127 3.66 -13.82 10.67
CA ARG A 127 4.31 -15.14 10.74
C ARG A 127 5.80 -14.97 10.47
N MET A 128 6.64 -15.61 11.29
CA MET A 128 8.09 -15.57 11.18
C MET A 128 8.62 -16.98 11.38
N TYR A 129 9.25 -17.53 10.35
CA TYR A 129 9.88 -18.85 10.42
C TYR A 129 11.31 -18.79 9.92
N ILE A 130 12.23 -19.41 10.65
CA ILE A 130 13.63 -19.52 10.25
C ILE A 130 13.95 -21.00 10.13
N PHE A 131 14.35 -21.42 8.93
CA PHE A 131 14.67 -22.81 8.66
C PHE A 131 16.15 -22.99 8.36
N GLU A 132 16.73 -24.05 8.93
CA GLU A 132 18.04 -24.56 8.59
C GLU A 132 17.87 -25.94 7.99
N THR A 133 18.25 -26.10 6.72
CA THR A 133 18.29 -27.38 6.03
C THR A 133 19.74 -27.77 5.76
N PRO A 134 20.04 -29.06 5.41
CA PRO A 134 21.39 -29.48 5.04
C PRO A 134 21.99 -28.65 3.90
N THR A 135 21.16 -28.12 2.98
CA THR A 135 21.64 -27.41 1.79
C THR A 135 21.54 -25.91 1.87
N ALA A 136 20.62 -25.33 2.67
CA ALA A 136 20.34 -23.91 2.67
C ALA A 136 19.76 -23.39 4.01
N LYS A 137 19.72 -22.08 4.14
CA LYS A 137 19.16 -21.33 5.26
C LYS A 137 18.09 -20.36 4.76
N TYR A 138 16.95 -20.33 5.43
CA TYR A 138 15.81 -19.57 4.98
C TYR A 138 15.19 -18.75 6.12
N PHE A 139 14.65 -17.58 5.76
CA PHE A 139 13.79 -16.77 6.61
C PHE A 139 12.50 -16.47 5.85
N TYR A 140 11.38 -16.91 6.41
CA TYR A 140 10.06 -16.53 5.97
C TYR A 140 9.49 -15.47 6.88
N LEU A 141 9.05 -14.36 6.30
CA LEU A 141 8.28 -13.32 6.98
C LEU A 141 6.98 -13.08 6.21
N ASP A 142 5.91 -12.88 6.94
CA ASP A 142 4.60 -12.58 6.39
C ASP A 142 3.81 -11.73 7.38
N PHE A 143 3.12 -10.71 6.88
CA PHE A 143 2.30 -9.80 7.67
C PHE A 143 0.93 -9.68 7.03
N TYR A 144 -0.10 -9.56 7.87
CA TYR A 144 -1.40 -9.11 7.41
C TYR A 144 -1.35 -7.62 7.11
N HIS A 145 -1.85 -7.20 5.95
CA HIS A 145 -1.67 -5.82 5.45
C HIS A 145 -2.24 -4.77 6.40
N ALA A 146 -3.27 -5.09 7.22
CA ALA A 146 -3.82 -4.13 8.18
C ALA A 146 -2.85 -3.68 9.28
N ILE A 147 -1.71 -4.35 9.47
CA ILE A 147 -0.68 -3.94 10.46
C ILE A 147 0.60 -3.42 9.84
N MET A 148 0.87 -3.69 8.56
CA MET A 148 2.12 -3.30 7.90
C MET A 148 1.85 -2.88 6.46
N ASP A 149 2.62 -1.92 5.97
CA ASP A 149 2.68 -1.55 4.56
C ASP A 149 4.05 -1.85 3.95
N GLY A 150 4.17 -1.69 2.63
CA GLY A 150 5.42 -1.96 1.91
C GLY A 150 6.62 -1.21 2.48
N THR A 151 6.49 0.06 2.86
CA THR A 151 7.56 0.86 3.47
C THR A 151 7.95 0.30 4.85
N ALA A 152 6.95 -0.05 5.66
CA ALA A 152 7.20 -0.61 6.99
C ALA A 152 7.92 -1.96 6.90
N VAL A 153 7.55 -2.83 5.96
CA VAL A 153 8.20 -4.14 5.75
C VAL A 153 9.58 -3.98 5.14
N SER A 154 9.68 -3.38 3.96
CA SER A 154 10.90 -3.41 3.15
C SER A 154 12.00 -2.45 3.64
N ILE A 155 11.64 -1.39 4.35
CA ILE A 155 12.59 -0.39 4.81
C ILE A 155 12.74 -0.42 6.34
N LEU A 156 11.63 -0.23 7.09
CA LEU A 156 11.75 -0.01 8.53
C LEU A 156 12.06 -1.31 9.28
N PHE A 157 11.28 -2.35 9.06
CA PHE A 157 11.45 -3.65 9.73
C PHE A 157 12.79 -4.28 9.37
N TRP A 158 13.15 -4.24 8.09
CA TRP A 158 14.40 -4.81 7.59
C TRP A 158 15.62 -4.09 8.14
N ARG A 159 15.57 -2.75 8.21
CA ARG A 159 16.63 -1.94 8.85
C ARG A 159 16.80 -2.30 10.34
N GLU A 160 15.71 -2.44 11.08
CA GLU A 160 15.74 -2.79 12.50
C GLU A 160 16.40 -4.14 12.75
N ILE A 161 16.03 -5.16 11.97
CA ILE A 161 16.67 -6.48 12.02
C ILE A 161 18.17 -6.36 11.69
N GLY A 162 18.51 -5.68 10.61
CA GLY A 162 19.91 -5.52 10.18
C GLY A 162 20.79 -4.83 11.20
N MET A 163 20.28 -3.80 11.89
CA MET A 163 21.00 -3.13 12.96
C MET A 163 21.24 -4.06 14.16
N ARG A 164 20.20 -4.79 14.60
CA ARG A 164 20.32 -5.74 15.72
C ARG A 164 21.23 -6.91 15.38
N TYR A 165 21.10 -7.43 14.17
CA TYR A 165 21.99 -8.49 13.69
C TYR A 165 23.47 -8.06 13.70
N LYS A 166 23.78 -6.79 13.36
CA LYS A 166 25.13 -6.21 13.46
C LYS A 166 25.55 -5.88 14.91
N GLY A 167 24.69 -6.07 15.90
CA GLY A 167 24.96 -5.70 17.30
C GLY A 167 25.01 -4.21 17.55
N LYS A 168 24.40 -3.39 16.66
CA LYS A 168 24.34 -1.95 16.85
C LYS A 168 23.36 -1.60 17.98
N LYS A 169 23.78 -0.68 18.86
CA LYS A 169 22.91 -0.18 19.92
C LYS A 169 21.77 0.64 19.31
N ILE A 170 20.55 0.21 19.59
CA ILE A 170 19.33 0.97 19.24
C ILE A 170 19.11 2.02 20.32
N THR A 171 19.23 3.28 19.96
CA THR A 171 19.13 4.42 20.90
C THR A 171 17.82 5.18 20.79
N HIS A 172 17.05 4.97 19.73
CA HIS A 172 15.75 5.61 19.57
C HIS A 172 14.67 4.82 20.32
N ILE A 173 13.75 5.55 20.94
CA ILE A 173 12.54 4.99 21.52
C ILE A 173 11.51 4.89 20.37
N PRO A 174 10.98 3.70 20.08
CA PRO A 174 9.97 3.57 19.05
C PRO A 174 8.70 4.32 19.44
N GLN A 175 8.13 5.01 18.46
CA GLN A 175 6.80 5.57 18.60
C GLN A 175 5.78 4.44 18.60
N LYS A 176 4.77 4.53 19.47
CA LYS A 176 3.70 3.56 19.54
C LYS A 176 2.67 3.83 18.45
N TYR A 177 2.26 2.78 17.75
CA TYR A 177 1.21 2.86 16.76
C TYR A 177 -0.16 3.17 17.41
N ALA A 178 -0.38 2.66 18.62
CA ALA A 178 -1.56 3.00 19.44
C ALA A 178 -1.69 4.50 19.70
N ASP A 179 -0.58 5.18 20.02
CA ASP A 179 -0.58 6.64 20.24
C ASP A 179 -0.86 7.41 18.92
N TYR A 180 -0.36 6.90 17.78
CA TYR A 180 -0.65 7.47 16.47
C TYR A 180 -2.15 7.39 16.11
N ILE A 181 -2.82 6.26 16.39
CA ILE A 181 -4.28 6.14 16.19
C ILE A 181 -5.02 7.20 17.01
N LEU A 182 -4.65 7.38 18.28
CA LEU A 182 -5.26 8.39 19.13
C LEU A 182 -5.02 9.81 18.61
N GLU A 183 -3.88 10.07 17.99
CA GLU A 183 -3.58 11.37 17.37
C GLU A 183 -4.43 11.63 16.13
N GLU A 184 -4.66 10.60 15.30
CA GLU A 184 -5.56 10.71 14.15
C GLU A 184 -7.01 11.02 14.52
N LEU A 185 -7.47 10.57 15.69
CA LEU A 185 -8.80 10.85 16.19
C LEU A 185 -8.96 12.29 16.74
N ARG A 186 -7.88 13.05 16.90
CA ARG A 186 -7.90 14.45 17.35
C ARG A 186 -8.19 15.40 16.21
N VAL A 187 -9.41 15.40 15.72
CA VAL A 187 -9.88 16.30 14.66
C VAL A 187 -10.93 17.21 15.25
N SER A 188 -10.80 18.54 15.02
CA SER A 188 -11.85 19.46 15.43
C SER A 188 -13.09 19.31 14.54
N PRO A 189 -14.29 19.64 15.03
CA PRO A 189 -15.50 19.64 14.19
C PRO A 189 -15.36 20.54 12.96
N GLU A 190 -14.68 21.65 13.11
CA GLU A 190 -14.42 22.61 12.02
C GLU A 190 -13.52 21.98 10.96
N GLU A 191 -12.40 21.34 11.37
CA GLU A 191 -11.49 20.63 10.47
C GLU A 191 -12.21 19.47 9.76
N LEU A 192 -13.05 18.73 10.49
CA LEU A 192 -13.86 17.64 9.93
C LEU A 192 -14.87 18.17 8.89
N ALA A 193 -15.57 19.27 9.21
CA ALA A 193 -16.55 19.89 8.30
C ALA A 193 -15.88 20.44 7.03
N GLU A 194 -14.72 21.12 7.15
CA GLU A 194 -13.93 21.58 6.02
C GLU A 194 -13.47 20.40 5.14
N GLY A 195 -12.95 19.35 5.76
CA GLY A 195 -12.48 18.17 5.05
C GLY A 195 -13.60 17.43 4.34
N ASN A 196 -14.75 17.23 4.99
CA ASN A 196 -15.92 16.64 4.36
C ASN A 196 -16.40 17.45 3.16
N LYS A 197 -16.46 18.78 3.30
CA LYS A 197 -16.80 19.67 2.18
C LYS A 197 -15.81 19.50 1.02
N PHE A 198 -14.51 19.47 1.32
CA PHE A 198 -13.47 19.28 0.30
C PHE A 198 -13.66 17.96 -0.46
N TRP A 199 -13.90 16.85 0.24
CA TRP A 199 -14.08 15.56 -0.39
C TRP A 199 -15.36 15.46 -1.20
N HIS A 200 -16.47 16.01 -0.71
CA HIS A 200 -17.72 16.07 -1.48
C HIS A 200 -17.55 16.89 -2.77
N GLU A 201 -16.88 18.04 -2.72
CA GLU A 201 -16.61 18.82 -3.94
C GLU A 201 -15.62 18.10 -4.88
N MET A 202 -14.64 17.35 -4.34
CA MET A 202 -13.72 16.53 -5.12
C MET A 202 -14.45 15.47 -5.94
N LEU A 203 -15.50 14.90 -5.39
CA LEU A 203 -16.22 13.73 -5.92
C LEU A 203 -17.55 14.10 -6.60
N LYS A 204 -17.92 15.38 -6.55
CA LYS A 204 -19.20 15.86 -7.09
C LYS A 204 -19.35 15.59 -8.57
N GLY A 205 -20.40 14.83 -8.93
CA GLY A 205 -20.74 14.51 -10.31
C GLY A 205 -19.88 13.43 -10.95
N PHE A 206 -19.02 12.76 -10.18
CA PHE A 206 -18.24 11.61 -10.65
C PHE A 206 -18.95 10.30 -10.30
N ASP A 207 -18.90 9.38 -11.27
CA ASP A 207 -19.34 8.00 -11.13
C ASP A 207 -18.13 7.13 -11.52
N SER A 208 -17.52 6.47 -10.53
CA SER A 208 -16.27 5.73 -10.71
C SER A 208 -16.35 4.69 -11.83
N LYS A 209 -17.48 4.01 -11.96
CA LYS A 209 -17.69 2.95 -12.96
C LYS A 209 -17.66 3.46 -14.41
N LYS A 210 -17.96 4.73 -14.63
CA LYS A 210 -17.94 5.37 -15.97
C LYS A 210 -16.56 5.83 -16.42
N HIS A 211 -15.58 5.75 -15.53
CA HIS A 211 -14.23 6.26 -15.80
C HIS A 211 -13.19 5.15 -16.00
N LEU A 212 -13.61 3.91 -15.90
CA LEU A 212 -12.80 2.77 -16.30
C LEU A 212 -12.87 2.54 -17.82
N PRO A 213 -11.85 1.98 -18.46
CA PRO A 213 -11.93 1.51 -19.83
C PRO A 213 -13.14 0.56 -20.00
N PRO A 214 -13.84 0.59 -21.13
CA PRO A 214 -14.93 -0.35 -21.37
C PRO A 214 -14.39 -1.78 -21.37
N PRO A 215 -15.08 -2.74 -20.70
CA PRO A 215 -14.70 -4.14 -20.76
C PRO A 215 -14.69 -4.67 -22.19
N ASP A 216 -13.71 -5.48 -22.54
CA ASP A 216 -13.59 -6.13 -23.86
C ASP A 216 -13.73 -7.67 -23.78
N VAL A 217 -13.96 -8.21 -22.57
CA VAL A 217 -14.27 -9.62 -22.31
C VAL A 217 -15.70 -9.73 -21.84
N GLU A 218 -16.42 -10.74 -22.34
CA GLU A 218 -17.78 -11.04 -21.83
C GLU A 218 -17.71 -11.52 -20.38
N THR A 219 -18.36 -10.81 -19.47
CA THR A 219 -18.31 -10.97 -18.01
C THR A 219 -19.08 -12.19 -17.49
N SER A 220 -18.89 -13.36 -18.10
CA SER A 220 -19.49 -14.61 -17.61
C SER A 220 -18.58 -15.39 -16.63
N GLN A 221 -17.36 -14.92 -16.40
CA GLN A 221 -16.36 -15.61 -15.59
C GLN A 221 -16.24 -15.00 -14.19
N ALA A 222 -15.79 -15.82 -13.24
CA ALA A 222 -15.39 -15.33 -11.93
C ALA A 222 -14.19 -14.38 -12.06
N TRP A 223 -14.12 -13.42 -11.17
CA TRP A 223 -13.01 -12.45 -11.06
C TRP A 223 -11.64 -13.17 -11.09
N LYS A 224 -10.73 -12.69 -11.93
CA LYS A 224 -9.40 -13.26 -12.10
C LYS A 224 -8.37 -12.15 -12.25
N SER A 225 -7.43 -12.06 -11.34
CA SER A 225 -6.34 -11.09 -11.44
C SER A 225 -5.23 -11.55 -12.37
N GLU A 226 -4.80 -10.66 -13.26
CA GLU A 226 -3.62 -10.83 -14.12
C GLU A 226 -2.76 -9.56 -14.08
N ASN A 227 -1.51 -9.67 -14.51
CA ASN A 227 -0.56 -8.58 -14.57
C ASN A 227 -0.01 -8.40 -15.97
N PHE A 228 0.02 -7.15 -16.45
CA PHE A 228 0.72 -6.76 -17.67
C PHE A 228 1.87 -5.81 -17.31
N ILE A 229 3.10 -6.15 -17.66
CA ILE A 229 4.30 -5.41 -17.27
C ILE A 229 5.06 -4.97 -18.50
N VAL A 230 5.33 -3.67 -18.61
CA VAL A 230 6.07 -3.12 -19.75
C VAL A 230 6.96 -1.95 -19.32
N PRO A 231 8.19 -1.84 -19.87
CA PRO A 231 9.04 -0.68 -19.65
C PRO A 231 8.52 0.53 -20.44
N LEU A 232 8.42 1.70 -19.79
CA LEU A 232 8.13 2.96 -20.48
C LEU A 232 9.33 3.37 -21.34
N GLN A 233 9.07 3.69 -22.60
CA GLN A 233 10.11 4.02 -23.58
C GLN A 233 10.39 5.52 -23.67
N ASN A 234 9.36 6.34 -23.40
CA ASN A 234 9.42 7.76 -23.64
C ASN A 234 9.96 8.58 -22.47
N ILE A 235 10.36 7.94 -21.35
CA ILE A 235 10.83 8.64 -20.17
C ILE A 235 11.85 7.82 -19.38
N ASN A 236 12.76 8.52 -18.69
CA ASN A 236 13.67 7.96 -17.70
C ASN A 236 13.84 8.95 -16.54
N HIS A 237 14.44 8.50 -15.46
CA HIS A 237 14.60 9.28 -14.23
C HIS A 237 15.40 10.59 -14.44
N LYS A 238 16.29 10.66 -15.45
CA LYS A 238 17.05 11.87 -15.74
C LYS A 238 16.15 13.06 -16.07
N TYR A 239 14.99 12.82 -16.71
CA TYR A 239 14.02 13.89 -16.98
C TYR A 239 13.60 14.65 -15.71
N PHE A 240 13.45 13.95 -14.59
CA PHE A 240 13.05 14.57 -13.31
C PHE A 240 14.23 15.11 -12.52
N SER A 241 15.46 14.67 -12.77
CA SER A 241 16.65 15.21 -12.10
C SER A 241 16.90 16.67 -12.46
N ASP A 242 16.50 17.07 -13.65
CA ASP A 242 16.68 18.42 -14.20
C ASP A 242 15.41 19.27 -14.08
N SER A 243 14.35 18.75 -13.46
CA SER A 243 13.03 19.36 -13.36
C SER A 243 12.62 19.59 -11.92
N SER A 244 11.86 20.66 -11.65
CA SER A 244 11.16 20.87 -10.38
C SER A 244 9.94 19.95 -10.21
N ARG A 245 9.57 19.21 -11.23
CA ARG A 245 8.39 18.36 -11.26
C ARG A 245 8.58 17.11 -10.39
N LYS A 246 7.52 16.71 -9.69
CA LYS A 246 7.50 15.49 -8.89
C LYS A 246 7.03 14.32 -9.74
N GLU A 247 7.80 13.24 -9.76
CA GLU A 247 7.49 12.02 -10.51
C GLU A 247 6.08 11.49 -10.25
N ASN A 248 5.67 11.40 -8.97
CA ASN A 248 4.36 10.91 -8.60
C ASN A 248 3.21 11.74 -9.16
N ILE A 249 3.33 13.08 -9.19
CA ILE A 249 2.31 13.97 -9.77
C ILE A 249 2.26 13.82 -11.30
N PHE A 250 3.42 13.72 -11.94
CA PHE A 250 3.51 13.52 -13.37
C PHE A 250 2.82 12.21 -13.80
N PHE A 251 3.16 11.09 -13.16
CA PHE A 251 2.57 9.80 -13.50
C PHE A 251 1.11 9.66 -13.06
N LEU A 252 0.69 10.33 -11.99
CA LEU A 252 -0.72 10.47 -11.65
C LEU A 252 -1.48 11.19 -12.78
N ALA A 253 -0.92 12.28 -13.29
CA ALA A 253 -1.47 13.01 -14.43
C ALA A 253 -1.59 12.11 -15.68
N VAL A 254 -0.51 11.40 -16.03
CA VAL A 254 -0.52 10.44 -17.16
C VAL A 254 -1.64 9.42 -16.99
N SER A 255 -1.78 8.84 -15.79
CA SER A 255 -2.83 7.86 -15.49
C SER A 255 -4.23 8.43 -15.67
N MET A 256 -4.46 9.67 -15.21
CA MET A 256 -5.77 10.34 -15.37
C MET A 256 -6.11 10.59 -16.84
N PHE A 257 -5.14 11.01 -17.67
CA PHE A 257 -5.33 11.17 -19.10
C PHE A 257 -5.55 9.83 -19.81
N ALA A 258 -4.79 8.79 -19.44
CA ALA A 258 -4.95 7.47 -20.01
C ALA A 258 -6.33 6.88 -19.73
N LEU A 259 -6.83 7.04 -18.51
CA LEU A 259 -8.20 6.63 -18.16
C LEU A 259 -9.25 7.42 -18.94
N ALA A 260 -9.14 8.76 -18.99
CA ALA A 260 -10.08 9.61 -19.72
C ALA A 260 -10.12 9.23 -21.21
N LYS A 261 -8.95 9.06 -21.84
CA LYS A 261 -8.85 8.70 -23.27
C LYS A 261 -9.37 7.29 -23.53
N SER A 262 -9.03 6.30 -22.69
CA SER A 262 -9.47 4.91 -22.86
C SER A 262 -10.95 4.71 -22.57
N SER A 263 -11.55 5.48 -21.65
CA SER A 263 -12.98 5.45 -21.37
C SER A 263 -13.83 6.32 -22.29
N GLY A 264 -13.19 7.21 -23.07
CA GLY A 264 -13.87 8.23 -23.88
C GLY A 264 -14.54 9.31 -23.03
N SER A 265 -14.15 9.46 -21.76
CA SER A 265 -14.73 10.42 -20.83
C SER A 265 -13.94 11.74 -20.80
N LYS A 266 -14.66 12.86 -20.65
CA LYS A 266 -14.04 14.15 -20.35
C LYS A 266 -13.69 14.32 -18.86
N ASN A 267 -13.92 13.31 -18.08
CA ASN A 267 -13.65 13.28 -16.64
C ASN A 267 -12.78 12.10 -16.31
N SER A 268 -11.97 12.22 -15.27
CA SER A 268 -11.23 11.11 -14.70
C SER A 268 -11.36 11.13 -13.18
N ILE A 269 -11.56 9.96 -12.61
CA ILE A 269 -11.48 9.73 -11.17
C ILE A 269 -10.67 8.46 -10.94
N MET A 270 -9.85 8.47 -9.90
CA MET A 270 -9.08 7.33 -9.47
C MET A 270 -8.71 7.43 -7.99
N SER A 271 -8.35 6.33 -7.37
CA SER A 271 -7.71 6.28 -6.07
C SER A 271 -6.20 6.47 -6.22
N TRP A 272 -5.63 7.42 -5.49
CA TRP A 272 -4.19 7.62 -5.41
C TRP A 272 -3.65 7.09 -4.09
N ILE A 273 -2.77 6.09 -4.14
CA ILE A 273 -2.12 5.54 -2.95
C ILE A 273 -0.91 6.40 -2.59
N HIS A 274 -0.91 6.88 -1.35
CA HIS A 274 0.18 7.64 -0.75
C HIS A 274 0.74 6.87 0.46
N ASN A 275 2.04 6.99 0.71
CA ASN A 275 2.69 6.28 1.82
C ASN A 275 2.30 6.75 3.22
N GLY A 276 1.46 7.79 3.33
CA GLY A 276 0.94 8.32 4.60
C GLY A 276 1.96 8.99 5.52
N ARG A 277 3.25 8.98 5.18
CA ARG A 277 4.35 9.44 6.01
C ARG A 277 4.78 10.86 5.65
N ASN A 278 4.21 11.86 6.32
CA ASN A 278 4.40 13.29 6.01
C ASN A 278 5.29 14.02 7.02
N THR A 279 5.50 13.45 8.22
CA THR A 279 6.31 14.05 9.28
C THR A 279 7.51 13.17 9.63
N THR A 280 8.52 13.75 10.29
CA THR A 280 9.70 13.00 10.77
C THR A 280 9.31 11.85 11.70
N MET A 281 8.24 12.00 12.46
CA MET A 281 7.73 10.94 13.34
C MET A 281 7.10 9.81 12.51
N GLU A 282 6.23 10.13 11.58
CA GLU A 282 5.57 9.17 10.69
C GLU A 282 6.56 8.40 9.81
N LEU A 283 7.66 9.03 9.37
CA LEU A 283 8.75 8.37 8.63
C LEU A 283 9.43 7.23 9.40
N ARG A 284 9.26 7.16 10.73
CA ARG A 284 9.85 6.14 11.59
C ARG A 284 8.82 5.21 12.22
N LEU A 285 7.54 5.47 11.99
CA LEU A 285 6.46 4.69 12.58
C LEU A 285 6.35 3.33 11.88
N MET A 286 6.52 2.28 12.67
CA MET A 286 6.29 0.89 12.22
C MET A 286 4.79 0.63 12.21
N GLY A 287 4.23 0.30 11.05
CA GLY A 287 2.82 0.03 10.93
C GLY A 287 2.24 0.34 9.56
N LEU A 288 0.94 0.17 9.41
CA LEU A 288 0.19 0.55 8.22
C LEU A 288 -0.01 2.07 8.20
N MET A 289 0.63 2.75 7.25
CA MET A 289 0.54 4.20 7.10
C MET A 289 -0.02 4.62 5.74
N ILE A 290 -0.07 3.71 4.76
CA ILE A 290 -0.64 4.06 3.46
C ILE A 290 -2.06 4.56 3.60
N GLU A 291 -2.43 5.44 2.70
CA GLU A 291 -3.79 5.99 2.54
C GLU A 291 -4.15 5.96 1.07
N GLN A 292 -5.42 5.73 0.79
CA GLN A 292 -6.01 5.91 -0.53
C GLN A 292 -6.76 7.23 -0.55
N TYR A 293 -6.41 8.07 -1.51
CA TYR A 293 -7.05 9.38 -1.69
C TYR A 293 -7.78 9.40 -3.03
N PRO A 294 -9.09 9.65 -3.05
CA PRO A 294 -9.77 9.88 -4.31
C PRO A 294 -9.26 11.17 -4.94
N ILE A 295 -8.99 11.12 -6.22
CA ILE A 295 -8.59 12.28 -7.01
C ILE A 295 -9.38 12.30 -8.30
N SER A 296 -9.97 13.44 -8.61
CA SER A 296 -10.79 13.62 -9.79
C SER A 296 -10.37 14.84 -10.60
N TRP A 297 -10.61 14.80 -11.90
CA TRP A 297 -10.41 15.95 -12.78
C TRP A 297 -11.46 16.00 -13.87
N ASN A 298 -11.97 17.21 -14.14
CA ASN A 298 -12.79 17.52 -15.30
C ASN A 298 -11.94 18.25 -16.34
N PHE A 299 -11.82 17.69 -17.54
CA PHE A 299 -11.01 18.21 -18.64
C PHE A 299 -11.75 19.19 -19.56
N GLU A 300 -12.90 19.73 -19.16
CA GLU A 300 -13.65 20.70 -19.96
C GLU A 300 -12.96 22.05 -20.07
N GLN A 301 -12.23 22.45 -19.02
CA GLN A 301 -11.44 23.68 -19.04
C GLN A 301 -10.12 23.43 -19.77
N ASP A 302 -9.93 24.05 -20.91
CA ASP A 302 -8.68 23.93 -21.68
C ASP A 302 -7.59 24.83 -21.08
N ILE A 303 -6.61 24.19 -20.46
CA ILE A 303 -5.44 24.81 -19.84
C ILE A 303 -4.18 24.15 -20.36
N THR A 304 -3.01 24.74 -20.12
CA THR A 304 -1.75 24.10 -20.49
C THR A 304 -1.41 22.92 -19.57
N VAL A 305 -0.59 22.01 -20.05
CA VAL A 305 -0.06 20.87 -19.25
C VAL A 305 0.64 21.37 -17.99
N GLY A 306 1.42 22.46 -18.11
CA GLY A 306 2.09 23.06 -16.96
C GLY A 306 1.10 23.50 -15.86
N GLU A 307 0.06 24.26 -16.24
CA GLU A 307 -1.00 24.69 -15.31
C GLU A 307 -1.79 23.52 -14.74
N PHE A 308 -2.05 22.49 -15.55
CA PHE A 308 -2.71 21.28 -15.07
C PHE A 308 -1.88 20.57 -13.99
N LEU A 309 -0.58 20.34 -14.22
CA LEU A 309 0.30 19.69 -13.27
C LEU A 309 0.42 20.48 -11.95
N GLU A 310 0.46 21.80 -12.02
CA GLU A 310 0.47 22.67 -10.83
C GLU A 310 -0.84 22.52 -10.02
N LYS A 311 -1.98 22.66 -10.68
CA LYS A 311 -3.30 22.52 -10.04
C LYS A 311 -3.51 21.11 -9.47
N LEU A 312 -3.04 20.07 -10.17
CA LEU A 312 -3.09 18.69 -9.68
C LEU A 312 -2.23 18.52 -8.42
N ALA A 313 -1.02 19.09 -8.40
CA ALA A 313 -0.16 19.07 -7.22
C ALA A 313 -0.78 19.81 -6.02
N GLU A 314 -1.44 20.95 -6.25
CA GLU A 314 -2.18 21.67 -5.21
C GLU A 314 -3.36 20.84 -4.69
N LYS A 315 -4.10 20.19 -5.59
CA LYS A 315 -5.25 19.34 -5.26
C LYS A 315 -4.84 18.12 -4.41
N THR A 316 -3.75 17.45 -4.79
CA THR A 316 -3.19 16.34 -3.99
C THR A 316 -2.69 16.82 -2.62
N LYS A 317 -2.04 17.99 -2.55
CA LYS A 317 -1.59 18.58 -1.28
C LYS A 317 -2.78 18.93 -0.36
N ALA A 318 -3.87 19.43 -0.92
CA ALA A 318 -5.10 19.69 -0.16
C ALA A 318 -5.71 18.39 0.36
N GLY A 319 -5.74 17.31 -0.44
CA GLY A 319 -6.16 15.99 -0.01
C GLY A 319 -5.36 15.49 1.20
N LEU A 320 -4.04 15.62 1.17
CA LEU A 320 -3.18 15.26 2.32
C LEU A 320 -3.47 16.10 3.57
N LYS A 321 -3.85 17.37 3.42
CA LYS A 321 -4.28 18.23 4.54
C LYS A 321 -5.53 17.67 5.22
N TYR A 322 -6.52 17.22 4.43
CA TYR A 322 -7.81 16.74 4.92
C TYR A 322 -7.89 15.22 5.09
N ARG A 323 -6.75 14.54 5.23
CA ARG A 323 -6.68 13.06 5.35
C ARG A 323 -7.53 12.49 6.50
N ARG A 324 -7.68 13.24 7.61
CA ARG A 324 -8.42 12.78 8.79
C ARG A 324 -9.94 12.72 8.60
N SER A 325 -10.46 13.33 7.53
CA SER A 325 -11.87 13.25 7.14
C SER A 325 -12.16 12.22 6.04
N LEU A 326 -11.16 11.43 5.61
CA LEU A 326 -11.32 10.37 4.61
C LEU A 326 -12.32 9.28 5.03
N LYS A 327 -12.52 9.09 6.34
CA LYS A 327 -13.49 8.10 6.85
C LYS A 327 -14.87 8.27 6.20
N THR A 328 -15.33 9.50 6.02
CA THR A 328 -16.61 9.82 5.36
C THR A 328 -16.64 9.31 3.91
N VAL A 329 -15.53 9.43 3.16
CA VAL A 329 -15.41 8.96 1.78
C VAL A 329 -15.56 7.43 1.71
N TYR A 330 -14.89 6.71 2.60
CA TYR A 330 -14.97 5.25 2.67
C TYR A 330 -16.38 4.76 3.09
N GLU A 331 -17.02 5.45 4.03
CA GLU A 331 -18.38 5.11 4.50
C GLU A 331 -19.45 5.38 3.43
N GLU A 332 -19.24 6.33 2.53
CA GLU A 332 -20.16 6.64 1.43
C GLU A 332 -19.96 5.72 0.21
N GLY A 333 -18.96 4.83 0.23
CA GLY A 333 -18.71 3.85 -0.85
C GLY A 333 -18.33 4.49 -2.19
N ILE A 334 -17.78 5.70 -2.18
CA ILE A 334 -17.50 6.50 -3.38
C ILE A 334 -16.32 5.89 -4.18
N GLU A 335 -15.51 5.05 -3.55
CA GLU A 335 -14.34 4.41 -4.15
C GLU A 335 -14.61 3.01 -4.74
N ASP A 336 -15.85 2.52 -4.67
CA ASP A 336 -16.17 1.20 -5.18
C ASP A 336 -15.88 1.12 -6.68
N ASP A 337 -14.88 0.27 -7.02
CA ASP A 337 -14.48 -0.05 -8.39
C ASP A 337 -13.93 1.14 -9.22
N CYS A 338 -13.11 2.01 -8.63
CA CYS A 338 -12.31 2.97 -9.39
C CYS A 338 -10.90 2.40 -9.68
N ALA A 339 -10.22 2.96 -10.71
CA ALA A 339 -8.82 2.63 -10.93
C ALA A 339 -7.95 3.15 -9.77
N THR A 340 -6.93 2.38 -9.41
CA THR A 340 -5.96 2.79 -8.39
C THR A 340 -4.64 3.16 -9.03
N PHE A 341 -3.99 4.19 -8.52
CA PHE A 341 -2.64 4.60 -8.92
C PHE A 341 -1.67 4.54 -7.76
N ILE A 342 -0.52 3.92 -7.99
CA ILE A 342 0.62 3.95 -7.07
C ILE A 342 1.92 4.24 -7.81
N PHE A 343 2.75 5.11 -7.22
CA PHE A 343 4.12 5.35 -7.68
C PHE A 343 5.11 4.79 -6.66
N GLN A 344 5.99 3.89 -7.09
CA GLN A 344 6.97 3.25 -6.22
C GLN A 344 8.40 3.47 -6.72
N LYS A 345 9.32 3.69 -5.77
CA LYS A 345 10.77 3.80 -6.05
C LYS A 345 11.51 2.56 -5.56
N ASN A 346 12.51 2.16 -6.33
CA ASN A 346 13.45 1.10 -5.93
C ASN A 346 12.80 -0.26 -5.62
N THR A 347 11.81 -0.65 -6.41
CA THR A 347 11.14 -1.95 -6.26
C THR A 347 12.08 -3.14 -6.50
N GLU A 348 13.13 -2.97 -7.31
CA GLU A 348 14.16 -4.00 -7.55
C GLU A 348 15.01 -4.31 -6.31
N ASN A 349 15.06 -3.39 -5.32
CA ASN A 349 15.77 -3.68 -4.05
C ASN A 349 15.06 -4.73 -3.21
N LEU A 350 13.81 -5.03 -3.50
CA LEU A 350 13.09 -6.13 -2.87
C LEU A 350 13.65 -7.50 -3.30
N ASP A 351 14.33 -7.59 -4.44
CA ASP A 351 14.92 -8.86 -4.92
C ASP A 351 16.13 -9.29 -4.10
N ASN A 352 16.77 -8.35 -3.37
CA ASN A 352 17.95 -8.61 -2.55
C ASN A 352 17.74 -8.09 -1.12
N MET A 353 17.30 -8.95 -0.22
CA MET A 353 17.13 -8.64 1.19
C MET A 353 18.43 -8.89 1.97
N ASN A 354 19.20 -7.83 2.23
CA ASN A 354 20.48 -7.94 2.91
C ASN A 354 20.35 -7.86 4.42
N ILE A 355 20.99 -8.79 5.14
CA ILE A 355 21.16 -8.73 6.61
C ILE A 355 22.65 -8.75 6.95
N GLY A 356 23.12 -7.68 7.52
CA GLY A 356 24.57 -7.55 7.71
C GLY A 356 25.29 -7.42 6.37
N ASP A 357 26.22 -8.35 6.14
CA ASP A 357 26.96 -8.46 4.89
C ASP A 357 26.47 -9.68 4.06
N HIS A 358 25.39 -10.30 4.49
CA HIS A 358 24.78 -11.46 3.84
C HIS A 358 23.67 -11.01 2.89
N VAL A 359 23.81 -11.37 1.62
CA VAL A 359 22.81 -11.10 0.58
C VAL A 359 21.75 -12.18 0.62
N GLY A 360 20.52 -11.80 0.95
CA GLY A 360 19.35 -12.67 0.85
C GLY A 360 18.72 -12.60 -0.53
N LYS A 361 18.27 -13.73 -1.05
CA LYS A 361 17.53 -13.83 -2.31
C LYS A 361 16.09 -14.22 -2.03
N ILE A 362 15.15 -13.50 -2.60
CA ILE A 362 13.72 -13.85 -2.53
C ILE A 362 13.51 -15.13 -3.35
N ILE A 363 12.79 -16.07 -2.76
CA ILE A 363 12.37 -17.32 -3.39
C ILE A 363 10.88 -17.23 -3.65
N GLU A 364 10.47 -17.50 -4.86
CA GLU A 364 9.06 -17.59 -5.22
C GLU A 364 8.37 -18.69 -4.42
N LEU A 365 7.22 -18.35 -3.85
CA LEU A 365 6.32 -19.30 -3.23
C LEU A 365 5.33 -19.82 -4.27
N PRO A 366 4.85 -21.07 -4.14
CA PRO A 366 3.71 -21.53 -4.95
C PRO A 366 2.57 -20.55 -4.78
N GLN A 367 2.05 -20.04 -5.90
CA GLN A 367 1.05 -18.99 -5.85
C GLN A 367 -0.32 -19.54 -5.43
N ASN A 368 -0.77 -19.14 -4.25
CA ASN A 368 -2.17 -18.97 -4.00
C ASN A 368 -2.41 -17.44 -4.06
N GLU A 369 -2.85 -16.92 -5.20
CA GLU A 369 -3.25 -15.51 -5.40
C GLU A 369 -2.25 -14.45 -4.89
N ILE A 370 -1.06 -14.35 -5.50
CA ILE A 370 -0.14 -13.25 -5.23
C ILE A 370 -0.54 -12.05 -6.06
N SER A 371 -0.66 -10.88 -5.43
CA SER A 371 -0.98 -9.58 -6.02
C SER A 371 -2.19 -9.59 -6.95
N ALA A 372 -3.32 -10.05 -6.43
CA ALA A 372 -4.59 -9.80 -7.08
C ALA A 372 -4.78 -8.29 -7.25
N ALA A 373 -5.30 -7.85 -8.40
CA ALA A 373 -5.84 -6.52 -8.52
C ALA A 373 -6.87 -6.32 -7.41
N GLU A 374 -6.74 -5.25 -6.64
CA GLU A 374 -7.71 -4.94 -5.58
C GLU A 374 -8.98 -4.38 -6.21
N ASN A 375 -8.83 -3.74 -7.37
CA ASN A 375 -9.86 -3.13 -8.19
C ASN A 375 -9.85 -3.73 -9.60
N SER A 376 -10.77 -3.29 -10.44
CA SER A 376 -10.82 -3.73 -11.84
C SER A 376 -9.56 -3.36 -12.62
N LEU A 377 -8.87 -2.28 -12.23
CA LEU A 377 -7.60 -1.84 -12.83
C LEU A 377 -6.76 -1.09 -11.79
N ASP A 378 -5.55 -1.60 -11.52
CA ASP A 378 -4.52 -0.91 -10.74
C ASP A 378 -3.35 -0.53 -11.65
N ILE A 379 -2.90 0.71 -11.54
CA ILE A 379 -1.84 1.31 -12.36
C ILE A 379 -0.64 1.59 -11.47
N ASP A 380 0.37 0.74 -11.54
CA ASP A 380 1.61 0.91 -10.78
C ASP A 380 2.71 1.43 -11.70
N VAL A 381 3.38 2.51 -11.29
CA VAL A 381 4.60 2.98 -11.97
C VAL A 381 5.78 2.79 -11.04
N ASN A 382 6.72 1.97 -11.46
CA ASN A 382 7.87 1.55 -10.66
C ASN A 382 9.17 2.12 -11.23
N LEU A 383 9.91 2.89 -10.42
CA LEU A 383 11.25 3.33 -10.75
C LEU A 383 12.26 2.22 -10.41
N THR A 384 12.99 1.75 -11.41
CA THR A 384 14.06 0.75 -11.28
C THR A 384 15.38 1.37 -10.84
N ASN A 385 16.31 0.56 -10.34
CA ASN A 385 17.66 1.00 -9.99
C ASN A 385 18.46 1.52 -11.21
N SER A 386 18.10 1.09 -12.40
CA SER A 386 18.71 1.55 -13.66
C SER A 386 18.15 2.91 -14.13
N GLY A 387 17.21 3.51 -13.40
CA GLY A 387 16.58 4.78 -13.74
C GLY A 387 15.51 4.66 -14.82
N LYS A 388 15.07 3.46 -15.15
CA LYS A 388 13.93 3.20 -16.04
C LYS A 388 12.64 3.13 -15.25
N TYR A 389 11.52 3.33 -15.92
CA TYR A 389 10.19 3.14 -15.34
C TYR A 389 9.53 1.90 -15.94
N LEU A 390 8.93 1.10 -15.07
CA LEU A 390 8.06 -0.02 -15.46
C LEU A 390 6.61 0.38 -15.17
N LEU A 391 5.75 0.22 -16.15
CA LEU A 391 4.31 0.25 -15.97
C LEU A 391 3.85 -1.17 -15.66
N VAL A 392 3.18 -1.34 -14.53
CA VAL A 392 2.57 -2.60 -14.11
C VAL A 392 1.06 -2.35 -14.02
N LEU A 393 0.31 -2.97 -14.91
CA LEU A 393 -1.15 -2.98 -14.89
C LEU A 393 -1.60 -4.28 -14.24
N LYS A 394 -2.24 -4.19 -13.07
CA LYS A 394 -2.92 -5.31 -12.44
C LYS A 394 -4.40 -5.16 -12.77
N TYR A 395 -5.01 -6.19 -13.31
CA TYR A 395 -6.36 -6.05 -13.85
C TYR A 395 -7.21 -7.29 -13.65
N ASP A 396 -8.52 -7.10 -13.68
CA ASP A 396 -9.50 -8.18 -13.69
C ASP A 396 -9.61 -8.77 -15.11
N ALA A 397 -8.99 -9.93 -15.32
CA ALA A 397 -9.00 -10.63 -16.60
C ALA A 397 -10.37 -11.21 -16.97
N SER A 398 -11.37 -11.17 -16.08
CA SER A 398 -12.75 -11.43 -16.44
C SER A 398 -13.42 -10.25 -17.16
N ARG A 399 -12.80 -9.07 -17.12
CA ARG A 399 -13.31 -7.83 -17.75
C ARG A 399 -12.42 -7.35 -18.90
N TYR A 400 -11.12 -7.54 -18.78
CA TYR A 400 -10.14 -7.01 -19.73
C TYR A 400 -9.23 -8.10 -20.27
N SER A 401 -9.01 -8.08 -21.58
CA SER A 401 -7.99 -8.91 -22.23
C SER A 401 -6.58 -8.32 -22.06
N GLU A 402 -5.56 -9.15 -22.23
CA GLU A 402 -4.17 -8.70 -22.32
C GLU A 402 -3.98 -7.68 -23.47
N THR A 403 -4.66 -7.88 -24.60
CA THR A 403 -4.64 -6.93 -25.73
C THR A 403 -5.21 -5.55 -25.36
N ALA A 404 -6.25 -5.48 -24.49
CA ALA A 404 -6.76 -4.21 -23.99
C ALA A 404 -5.70 -3.52 -23.11
N MET A 405 -5.00 -4.27 -22.27
CA MET A 405 -3.92 -3.72 -21.43
C MET A 405 -2.71 -3.28 -22.24
N GLU A 406 -2.35 -4.00 -23.30
CA GLU A 406 -1.32 -3.58 -24.22
C GLU A 406 -1.67 -2.23 -24.89
N LYS A 407 -2.90 -2.06 -25.37
CA LYS A 407 -3.37 -0.78 -25.96
C LYS A 407 -3.36 0.33 -24.91
N PHE A 408 -3.79 0.05 -23.67
CA PHE A 408 -3.74 1.02 -22.57
C PHE A 408 -2.31 1.45 -22.28
N ALA A 409 -1.36 0.52 -22.25
CA ALA A 409 0.06 0.81 -21.99
C ALA A 409 0.70 1.63 -23.13
N VAL A 410 0.36 1.36 -24.38
CA VAL A 410 0.79 2.19 -25.52
C VAL A 410 0.25 3.61 -25.39
N CYS A 411 -1.05 3.76 -25.13
CA CYS A 411 -1.67 5.06 -24.88
C CYS A 411 -1.01 5.80 -23.72
N PHE A 412 -0.72 5.09 -22.62
CA PHE A 412 -0.04 5.64 -21.45
C PHE A 412 1.34 6.22 -21.81
N ASP A 413 2.17 5.47 -22.55
CA ASP A 413 3.53 5.90 -22.91
C ASP A 413 3.51 7.03 -23.96
N GLU A 414 2.51 7.09 -24.84
CA GLU A 414 2.28 8.23 -25.75
C GLU A 414 1.90 9.50 -24.95
N ILE A 415 1.06 9.40 -23.93
CA ILE A 415 0.71 10.52 -23.07
C ILE A 415 1.93 10.99 -22.27
N VAL A 416 2.78 10.09 -21.80
CA VAL A 416 4.07 10.44 -21.18
C VAL A 416 4.86 11.38 -22.10
N LEU A 417 4.97 11.06 -23.39
CA LEU A 417 5.69 11.91 -24.36
C LEU A 417 5.01 13.29 -24.49
N GLN A 418 3.69 13.34 -24.53
CA GLN A 418 2.94 14.57 -24.72
C GLN A 418 3.01 15.49 -23.49
N LEU A 419 2.94 14.96 -22.26
CA LEU A 419 3.01 15.74 -21.03
C LEU A 419 4.39 16.37 -20.77
N LYS A 420 5.42 15.96 -21.48
CA LYS A 420 6.74 16.61 -21.42
C LYS A 420 6.74 18.02 -22.02
N ASN A 421 5.79 18.33 -22.88
CA ASN A 421 5.59 19.70 -23.41
C ASN A 421 4.58 20.47 -22.55
N GLU A 422 5.07 21.22 -21.58
CA GLU A 422 4.24 21.96 -20.62
C GLU A 422 3.41 23.09 -21.24
N ASN A 423 3.77 23.55 -22.44
CA ASN A 423 3.02 24.58 -23.16
C ASN A 423 1.88 24.01 -24.01
N LYS A 424 1.78 22.69 -24.13
CA LYS A 424 0.71 22.02 -24.86
C LYS A 424 -0.61 22.17 -24.12
N PHE A 425 -1.72 22.34 -24.82
CA PHE A 425 -3.05 22.35 -24.22
C PHE A 425 -3.54 20.94 -23.94
N ILE A 426 -4.26 20.76 -22.83
CA ILE A 426 -4.76 19.42 -22.41
C ILE A 426 -5.80 18.87 -23.38
N SER A 427 -6.55 19.71 -24.09
CA SER A 427 -7.48 19.30 -25.15
C SER A 427 -6.77 18.58 -26.32
N GLU A 428 -5.54 18.99 -26.64
CA GLU A 428 -4.73 18.34 -27.69
C GLU A 428 -4.24 16.94 -27.32
N ILE A 429 -4.23 16.59 -26.03
CA ILE A 429 -3.85 15.27 -25.54
C ILE A 429 -5.04 14.31 -25.61
N LEU A 430 -6.24 14.82 -25.34
CA LEU A 430 -7.49 14.04 -25.34
C LEU A 430 -8.05 13.82 -26.75
N ALA A 431 -7.66 14.66 -27.71
CA ALA A 431 -7.97 14.46 -29.12
C ALA A 431 -7.26 13.22 -29.67
#